data_ebd991527b75f901aab777fedb989c51
#
_entry.id   ebd991527b75f901aab777fedb989c51
#
_cell.length_a   1.000
_cell.length_b   1.000
_cell.length_c   1.000
_cell.angle_alpha   90.00
_cell.angle_beta   90.00
_cell.angle_gamma   90.00
#
_symmetry.space_group_name_H-M   'P 1'
#
loop_
_entity.id
_entity.type
_entity.pdbx_description
1 polymer ?
#
loop_
_entity_poly.entity_id
_entity_poly.type
_entity_poly.pdbx_seq_one_letter_code
_entity_poly.pdbx_strand_id
1 'polypeptide(L)'
;MILYFPKIYPDELVYSWFCRYAVHSGYIVHKQVLQDLYCKKSDTPIKEFIGNLNPEARECIDKMYPLKDLVLNHTMYPQYARFIPLEQKKEALYKLCYENCDVHHLFSISPRCKKEQYLKYCPVCAREDRQRYGETYWHRKHQIRNIGICPKHKCKLQDSNISAKNMNIYNFSAAETVLSDSEEYISVVDNPLQIKFAEYIERIFDASVDFEKDVPLSAILYYYMKGTEYMKSTGNSRHMTNFVEDMTHFYEQMELNEIASISRIQRTLLSGERYDFSLACQIGFFLNIMPEELTVPQLSEEHIQQEEKSHYIKGNIVPDWEKYDTDTALIMEQVATDIYSGDADNMGRPEKVTEKFICKILGIKQHQLENMPKCRAILEKYSESYPESWARKLVWAYEWLENNKEDTFYWKHLRKLTGVKKEHFDEVIPYLNKYADQNEVDLIVAIVRGI
;
A
#
# COMPACT_ATOMS: atom_id res chain seq x y z
N MET A 1 -24.68 -16.44 21.06
CA MET A 1 -24.91 -17.62 20.15
C MET A 1 -25.41 -17.11 18.81
N ILE A 2 -24.64 -17.33 17.74
CA ILE A 2 -25.04 -16.94 16.38
C ILE A 2 -26.02 -17.98 15.86
N LEU A 3 -27.29 -17.57 15.70
CA LEU A 3 -28.38 -18.47 15.25
C LEU A 3 -28.54 -18.48 13.73
N TYR A 4 -28.15 -17.42 13.06
CA TYR A 4 -28.30 -17.22 11.62
C TYR A 4 -27.16 -16.36 11.09
N PHE A 5 -26.69 -16.71 9.91
CA PHE A 5 -25.77 -15.88 9.15
C PHE A 5 -26.22 -15.82 7.69
N PRO A 6 -26.28 -14.65 7.03
CA PRO A 6 -26.72 -14.57 5.64
C PRO A 6 -25.76 -15.31 4.73
N LYS A 7 -26.25 -15.82 3.60
CA LYS A 7 -25.38 -16.40 2.57
C LYS A 7 -24.45 -15.32 2.01
N ILE A 8 -23.16 -15.63 1.91
CA ILE A 8 -22.21 -14.72 1.29
C ILE A 8 -22.42 -14.65 -0.22
N TYR A 9 -22.30 -13.46 -0.81
CA TYR A 9 -22.48 -13.24 -2.24
C TYR A 9 -21.16 -13.35 -3.02
N PRO A 10 -21.21 -13.55 -4.34
CA PRO A 10 -20.01 -13.58 -5.17
C PRO A 10 -19.22 -12.28 -5.08
N ASP A 11 -17.91 -12.36 -4.89
CA ASP A 11 -17.01 -11.20 -4.71
C ASP A 11 -17.39 -10.25 -3.56
N GLU A 12 -18.23 -10.70 -2.63
CA GLU A 12 -18.58 -9.91 -1.47
C GLU A 12 -17.39 -9.78 -0.52
N LEU A 13 -17.07 -8.56 -0.10
CA LEU A 13 -16.07 -8.31 0.92
C LEU A 13 -16.57 -8.84 2.27
N VAL A 14 -15.73 -9.55 3.03
CA VAL A 14 -16.12 -10.11 4.33
C VAL A 14 -16.70 -9.07 5.29
N TYR A 15 -16.19 -7.85 5.25
CA TYR A 15 -16.77 -6.72 5.98
C TYR A 15 -18.24 -6.47 5.59
N SER A 16 -18.55 -6.52 4.29
CA SER A 16 -19.92 -6.39 3.79
C SER A 16 -20.82 -7.48 4.34
N TRP A 17 -20.33 -8.72 4.34
CA TRP A 17 -21.05 -9.86 4.88
C TRP A 17 -21.38 -9.69 6.36
N PHE A 18 -20.45 -9.17 7.16
CA PHE A 18 -20.69 -8.84 8.56
C PHE A 18 -21.65 -7.65 8.74
N CYS A 19 -21.61 -6.68 7.85
CA CYS A 19 -22.60 -5.59 7.85
C CYS A 19 -24.02 -6.11 7.56
N ARG A 20 -24.17 -7.02 6.61
CA ARG A 20 -25.47 -7.65 6.32
C ARG A 20 -25.93 -8.53 7.49
N TYR A 21 -25.02 -9.25 8.14
CA TYR A 21 -25.35 -9.94 9.39
C TYR A 21 -25.90 -8.97 10.44
N ALA A 22 -25.27 -7.81 10.62
CA ALA A 22 -25.74 -6.81 11.57
C ALA A 22 -27.16 -6.31 11.25
N VAL A 23 -27.47 -6.07 9.97
CA VAL A 23 -28.81 -5.64 9.54
C VAL A 23 -29.81 -6.76 9.71
N HIS A 24 -29.51 -7.97 9.24
CA HIS A 24 -30.45 -9.10 9.23
C HIS A 24 -30.68 -9.69 10.64
N SER A 25 -29.78 -9.51 11.58
CA SER A 25 -29.97 -9.93 12.98
C SER A 25 -30.93 -9.06 13.75
N GLY A 26 -31.33 -7.89 13.20
CA GLY A 26 -32.27 -6.98 13.84
C GLY A 26 -31.71 -6.26 15.08
N TYR A 27 -30.41 -6.30 15.32
CA TYR A 27 -29.81 -5.60 16.43
C TYR A 27 -29.89 -4.08 16.26
N ILE A 28 -30.46 -3.41 17.26
CA ILE A 28 -30.56 -1.94 17.26
C ILE A 28 -29.19 -1.29 17.54
N VAL A 29 -28.31 -2.02 18.26
CA VAL A 29 -27.02 -1.49 18.70
C VAL A 29 -25.88 -2.35 18.14
N HIS A 30 -25.01 -1.76 17.35
CA HIS A 30 -23.84 -2.43 16.74
C HIS A 30 -22.92 -3.13 17.77
N LYS A 31 -22.95 -2.69 19.04
CA LYS A 31 -22.21 -3.34 20.13
C LYS A 31 -22.60 -4.81 20.35
N GLN A 32 -23.83 -5.19 20.06
CA GLN A 32 -24.29 -6.58 20.14
C GLN A 32 -23.63 -7.42 19.05
N VAL A 33 -23.55 -6.89 17.83
CA VAL A 33 -22.86 -7.53 16.73
C VAL A 33 -21.35 -7.72 17.05
N LEU A 34 -20.72 -6.72 17.66
CA LEU A 34 -19.31 -6.85 18.08
C LEU A 34 -19.12 -7.95 19.14
N GLN A 35 -20.08 -8.12 20.05
CA GLN A 35 -20.04 -9.18 21.07
C GLN A 35 -20.22 -10.57 20.46
N ASP A 36 -21.05 -10.67 19.41
CA ASP A 36 -21.26 -11.94 18.71
C ASP A 36 -20.02 -12.35 17.89
N LEU A 37 -19.36 -11.40 17.25
CA LEU A 37 -18.31 -11.69 16.28
C LEU A 37 -16.91 -11.66 16.88
N TYR A 38 -16.59 -10.69 17.77
CA TYR A 38 -15.21 -10.39 18.15
C TYR A 38 -14.90 -10.73 19.60
N CYS A 39 -13.58 -10.90 19.89
CA CYS A 39 -13.11 -11.25 21.21
C CYS A 39 -13.27 -10.13 22.25
N LYS A 40 -13.09 -8.88 21.83
CA LYS A 40 -13.15 -7.70 22.71
C LYS A 40 -14.22 -6.75 22.24
N LYS A 41 -14.91 -6.13 23.21
CA LYS A 41 -15.89 -5.05 22.94
C LYS A 41 -15.29 -3.81 22.29
N SER A 42 -13.97 -3.68 22.33
CA SER A 42 -13.18 -2.62 21.71
C SER A 42 -12.64 -3.00 20.33
N ASP A 43 -12.82 -4.25 19.89
CA ASP A 43 -12.38 -4.64 18.57
C ASP A 43 -13.24 -3.93 17.52
N THR A 44 -12.57 -3.44 16.50
CA THR A 44 -13.21 -2.73 15.39
C THR A 44 -13.33 -3.63 14.18
N PRO A 45 -14.44 -3.56 13.43
CA PRO A 45 -14.52 -4.27 12.16
C PRO A 45 -13.41 -3.83 11.23
N ILE A 46 -12.60 -4.78 10.78
CA ILE A 46 -11.54 -4.54 9.79
C ILE A 46 -12.17 -4.67 8.41
N LYS A 47 -12.11 -3.62 7.59
CA LYS A 47 -12.77 -3.63 6.28
C LYS A 47 -12.10 -4.56 5.26
N GLU A 48 -10.78 -4.71 5.33
CA GLU A 48 -10.01 -5.50 4.36
C GLU A 48 -9.84 -6.97 4.75
N PHE A 49 -10.10 -7.36 6.02
CA PHE A 49 -9.85 -8.71 6.56
C PHE A 49 -10.93 -9.13 7.54
N ILE A 50 -10.86 -10.39 7.98
CA ILE A 50 -11.85 -10.98 8.91
C ILE A 50 -11.84 -10.30 10.29
N GLY A 51 -10.67 -9.90 10.78
CA GLY A 51 -10.50 -9.40 12.15
C GLY A 51 -10.37 -10.52 13.20
N ASN A 52 -10.37 -10.11 14.47
CA ASN A 52 -10.13 -10.99 15.61
C ASN A 52 -11.44 -11.63 16.10
N LEU A 53 -11.95 -12.60 15.36
CA LEU A 53 -13.16 -13.32 15.71
C LEU A 53 -13.00 -14.06 17.04
N ASN A 54 -14.07 -14.09 17.83
CA ASN A 54 -14.15 -14.97 18.99
C ASN A 54 -14.25 -16.45 18.56
N PRO A 55 -13.93 -17.41 19.44
CA PRO A 55 -13.92 -18.83 19.08
C PRO A 55 -15.25 -19.36 18.56
N GLU A 56 -16.38 -18.95 19.16
CA GLU A 56 -17.72 -19.39 18.73
C GLU A 56 -18.07 -18.89 17.33
N ALA A 57 -17.81 -17.59 17.07
CA ALA A 57 -18.05 -17.01 15.75
C ALA A 57 -17.15 -17.66 14.69
N ARG A 58 -15.88 -17.89 15.03
CA ARG A 58 -14.91 -18.54 14.14
C ARG A 58 -15.37 -19.94 13.75
N GLU A 59 -15.75 -20.77 14.73
CA GLU A 59 -16.25 -22.13 14.50
C GLU A 59 -17.56 -22.13 13.68
N CYS A 60 -18.46 -21.22 13.99
CA CYS A 60 -19.74 -21.07 13.28
C CYS A 60 -19.52 -20.70 11.81
N ILE A 61 -18.63 -19.72 11.56
CA ILE A 61 -18.30 -19.27 10.20
C ILE A 61 -17.59 -20.37 9.43
N ASP A 62 -16.61 -21.04 10.02
CA ASP A 62 -15.83 -22.11 9.37
C ASP A 62 -16.71 -23.29 8.93
N LYS A 63 -17.75 -23.61 9.70
CA LYS A 63 -18.77 -24.63 9.32
C LYS A 63 -19.61 -24.24 8.13
N MET A 64 -19.87 -22.94 7.94
CA MET A 64 -20.68 -22.43 6.84
C MET A 64 -19.84 -22.16 5.59
N TYR A 65 -18.65 -21.62 5.79
CA TYR A 65 -17.73 -21.26 4.74
C TYR A 65 -16.28 -21.42 5.24
N PRO A 66 -15.49 -22.31 4.67
CA PRO A 66 -14.13 -22.56 5.16
C PRO A 66 -13.33 -21.28 5.30
N LEU A 67 -12.74 -21.05 6.47
CA LEU A 67 -12.02 -19.79 6.75
C LEU A 67 -10.90 -19.51 5.74
N LYS A 68 -10.22 -20.54 5.28
CA LYS A 68 -9.20 -20.40 4.23
C LYS A 68 -9.80 -19.81 2.95
N ASP A 69 -10.93 -20.33 2.50
CA ASP A 69 -11.60 -19.86 1.29
C ASP A 69 -12.17 -18.45 1.50
N LEU A 70 -12.66 -18.15 2.71
CA LEU A 70 -13.12 -16.83 3.08
C LEU A 70 -11.99 -15.80 3.02
N VAL A 71 -10.81 -16.12 3.56
CA VAL A 71 -9.65 -15.24 3.49
C VAL A 71 -9.20 -15.01 2.05
N LEU A 72 -9.12 -16.07 1.26
CA LEU A 72 -8.63 -15.99 -0.12
C LEU A 72 -9.62 -15.29 -1.07
N ASN A 73 -10.93 -15.51 -0.91
CA ASN A 73 -11.94 -15.10 -1.88
C ASN A 73 -12.78 -13.90 -1.47
N HIS A 74 -12.79 -13.56 -0.16
CA HIS A 74 -13.66 -12.51 0.38
C HIS A 74 -12.93 -11.44 1.21
N THR A 75 -11.58 -11.44 1.18
CA THR A 75 -10.76 -10.39 1.80
C THR A 75 -9.78 -9.78 0.78
N MET A 76 -9.06 -8.75 1.22
CA MET A 76 -8.00 -8.16 0.40
C MET A 76 -6.66 -8.92 0.52
N TYR A 77 -6.66 -10.14 1.08
CA TYR A 77 -5.47 -10.98 1.21
C TYR A 77 -4.64 -11.11 -0.08
N PRO A 78 -5.23 -11.37 -1.28
CA PRO A 78 -4.45 -11.49 -2.51
C PRO A 78 -3.65 -10.23 -2.84
N GLN A 79 -4.18 -9.04 -2.54
CA GLN A 79 -3.48 -7.77 -2.78
C GLN A 79 -2.22 -7.63 -1.93
N TYR A 80 -2.24 -8.15 -0.70
CA TYR A 80 -1.13 -8.02 0.24
C TYR A 80 -0.15 -9.19 0.18
N ALA A 81 -0.65 -10.38 -0.12
CA ALA A 81 0.12 -11.62 -0.01
C ALA A 81 0.75 -12.08 -1.33
N ARG A 82 0.28 -11.60 -2.47
CA ARG A 82 0.69 -12.16 -3.78
C ARG A 82 2.18 -12.17 -4.00
N PHE A 83 2.85 -11.08 -3.66
CA PHE A 83 4.27 -10.89 -3.97
C PHE A 83 5.21 -10.96 -2.75
N ILE A 84 4.70 -11.29 -1.56
CA ILE A 84 5.56 -11.52 -0.39
C ILE A 84 6.16 -12.93 -0.41
N PRO A 85 7.25 -13.20 0.33
CA PRO A 85 7.87 -14.51 0.41
C PRO A 85 6.90 -15.63 0.84
N LEU A 86 7.12 -16.82 0.33
CA LEU A 86 6.24 -17.98 0.50
C LEU A 86 5.91 -18.28 1.97
N GLU A 87 6.92 -18.27 2.84
CA GLU A 87 6.70 -18.56 4.27
C GLU A 87 5.85 -17.48 4.94
N GLN A 88 6.03 -16.22 4.56
CA GLN A 88 5.19 -15.12 5.04
C GLN A 88 3.75 -15.24 4.53
N LYS A 89 3.53 -15.69 3.29
CA LYS A 89 2.19 -15.98 2.76
C LYS A 89 1.49 -17.02 3.60
N LYS A 90 2.16 -18.15 3.86
CA LYS A 90 1.61 -19.27 4.66
C LYS A 90 1.30 -18.83 6.08
N GLU A 91 2.25 -18.17 6.72
CA GLU A 91 2.10 -17.66 8.08
C GLU A 91 0.93 -16.66 8.17
N ALA A 92 0.84 -15.72 7.22
CA ALA A 92 -0.22 -14.74 7.17
C ALA A 92 -1.60 -15.39 7.00
N LEU A 93 -1.72 -16.37 6.10
CA LEU A 93 -2.96 -17.11 5.90
C LEU A 93 -3.37 -17.87 7.17
N TYR A 94 -2.43 -18.58 7.79
CA TYR A 94 -2.66 -19.32 9.02
C TYR A 94 -3.15 -18.41 10.16
N LYS A 95 -2.44 -17.30 10.38
CA LYS A 95 -2.80 -16.34 11.44
C LYS A 95 -4.17 -15.71 11.21
N LEU A 96 -4.49 -15.32 9.97
CA LEU A 96 -5.81 -14.77 9.64
C LEU A 96 -6.94 -15.76 9.85
N CYS A 97 -6.70 -17.05 9.61
CA CYS A 97 -7.72 -18.09 9.82
C CYS A 97 -7.88 -18.49 11.29
N TYR A 98 -6.77 -18.65 12.02
CA TYR A 98 -6.79 -19.40 13.27
C TYR A 98 -6.29 -18.64 14.50
N GLU A 99 -5.65 -17.49 14.32
CA GLU A 99 -5.10 -16.70 15.41
C GLU A 99 -5.70 -15.28 15.46
N ASN A 100 -5.55 -14.64 16.60
CA ASN A 100 -5.83 -13.22 16.74
C ASN A 100 -4.52 -12.46 16.47
N CYS A 101 -4.48 -11.67 15.41
CA CYS A 101 -3.28 -10.97 14.99
C CYS A 101 -3.53 -9.50 14.65
N ASP A 102 -2.48 -8.70 14.77
CA ASP A 102 -2.48 -7.36 14.18
C ASP A 102 -2.11 -7.45 12.69
N VAL A 103 -3.11 -7.26 11.84
CA VAL A 103 -2.98 -7.34 10.38
C VAL A 103 -1.95 -6.34 9.85
N HIS A 104 -1.81 -5.18 10.49
CA HIS A 104 -0.83 -4.16 10.06
C HIS A 104 0.61 -4.66 10.23
N HIS A 105 0.87 -5.39 11.31
CA HIS A 105 2.19 -6.02 11.51
C HIS A 105 2.40 -7.20 10.57
N LEU A 106 1.35 -7.97 10.33
CA LEU A 106 1.41 -9.19 9.52
C LEU A 106 1.92 -8.94 8.08
N PHE A 107 1.47 -7.86 7.47
CA PHE A 107 1.85 -7.48 6.11
C PHE A 107 2.80 -6.28 6.04
N SER A 108 3.36 -5.85 7.17
CA SER A 108 4.13 -4.60 7.24
C SER A 108 3.36 -3.39 6.67
N ILE A 109 2.02 -3.44 6.78
CA ILE A 109 1.17 -2.37 6.30
C ILE A 109 1.33 -1.20 7.26
N SER A 110 1.90 -0.11 6.78
CA SER A 110 1.88 1.11 7.56
C SER A 110 0.43 1.54 7.81
N PRO A 111 0.01 1.76 9.07
CA PRO A 111 -1.33 2.30 9.37
C PRO A 111 -1.62 3.62 8.65
N ARG A 112 -0.61 4.18 8.08
CA ARG A 112 -0.49 5.51 7.49
C ARG A 112 -0.39 5.49 5.98
N CYS A 113 -0.34 4.30 5.31
CA CYS A 113 -0.42 4.26 3.87
C CYS A 113 -1.55 5.17 3.39
N LYS A 114 -1.32 5.97 2.36
CA LYS A 114 -2.39 6.62 1.60
C LYS A 114 -3.30 5.51 1.08
N LYS A 115 -4.27 5.11 1.91
CA LYS A 115 -5.32 4.20 1.52
C LYS A 115 -6.40 5.02 0.85
N GLU A 116 -7.17 4.39 -0.01
CA GLU A 116 -8.43 4.92 -0.47
C GLU A 116 -9.20 5.48 0.75
N GLN A 117 -9.69 6.69 0.62
CA GLN A 117 -10.33 7.36 1.76
C GLN A 117 -11.71 6.80 2.07
N TYR A 118 -12.39 6.30 1.03
CA TYR A 118 -13.76 5.79 1.10
C TYR A 118 -13.87 4.40 0.46
N LEU A 119 -14.90 3.64 0.87
CA LEU A 119 -15.29 2.44 0.15
C LEU A 119 -15.86 2.83 -1.20
N LYS A 120 -15.44 2.14 -2.25
CA LYS A 120 -15.85 2.38 -3.62
C LYS A 120 -16.94 1.42 -4.06
N TYR A 121 -17.75 1.88 -4.99
CA TYR A 121 -18.79 1.06 -5.60
C TYR A 121 -18.99 1.42 -7.07
N CYS A 122 -19.59 0.50 -7.81
CA CYS A 122 -20.07 0.72 -9.15
C CYS A 122 -21.60 0.88 -9.12
N PRO A 123 -22.18 1.99 -9.59
CA PRO A 123 -23.63 2.17 -9.56
C PRO A 123 -24.39 1.10 -10.36
N VAL A 124 -23.78 0.60 -11.43
CA VAL A 124 -24.38 -0.45 -12.26
C VAL A 124 -24.37 -1.79 -11.52
N CYS A 125 -23.23 -2.17 -10.87
CA CYS A 125 -23.19 -3.36 -10.01
C CYS A 125 -24.25 -3.28 -8.91
N ALA A 126 -24.35 -2.15 -8.20
CA ALA A 126 -25.32 -1.97 -7.13
C ALA A 126 -26.78 -2.18 -7.60
N ARG A 127 -27.11 -1.71 -8.81
CA ARG A 127 -28.42 -1.92 -9.41
C ARG A 127 -28.67 -3.38 -9.78
N GLU A 128 -27.68 -4.06 -10.38
CA GLU A 128 -27.77 -5.49 -10.71
C GLU A 128 -27.89 -6.36 -9.44
N ASP A 129 -27.15 -6.02 -8.37
CA ASP A 129 -27.20 -6.74 -7.10
C ASP A 129 -28.61 -6.67 -6.50
N ARG A 130 -29.23 -5.48 -6.47
CA ARG A 130 -30.61 -5.29 -5.99
C ARG A 130 -31.61 -6.10 -6.80
N GLN A 131 -31.45 -6.12 -8.13
CA GLN A 131 -32.32 -6.92 -9.00
C GLN A 131 -32.16 -8.43 -8.75
N ARG A 132 -30.94 -8.89 -8.46
CA ARG A 132 -30.63 -10.30 -8.32
C ARG A 132 -30.83 -10.85 -6.92
N TYR A 133 -30.46 -10.06 -5.91
CA TYR A 133 -30.38 -10.48 -4.52
C TYR A 133 -31.34 -9.74 -3.59
N GLY A 134 -31.95 -8.66 -4.05
CA GLY A 134 -32.81 -7.79 -3.25
C GLY A 134 -32.04 -6.73 -2.43
N GLU A 135 -30.75 -6.77 -2.44
CA GLU A 135 -29.86 -5.84 -1.75
C GLU A 135 -28.49 -5.73 -2.43
N THR A 136 -27.83 -4.59 -2.35
CA THR A 136 -26.45 -4.43 -2.81
C THR A 136 -25.45 -4.67 -1.68
N TYR A 137 -24.19 -4.89 -2.04
CA TYR A 137 -23.11 -5.19 -1.11
C TYR A 137 -21.79 -4.58 -1.54
N TRP A 138 -20.81 -4.51 -0.62
CA TRP A 138 -19.46 -4.04 -0.96
C TRP A 138 -18.70 -5.12 -1.70
N HIS A 139 -18.43 -4.89 -2.99
CA HIS A 139 -17.63 -5.76 -3.81
C HIS A 139 -16.14 -5.62 -3.44
N ARG A 140 -15.46 -6.75 -3.30
CA ARG A 140 -14.03 -6.82 -3.00
C ARG A 140 -13.18 -6.17 -4.10
N LYS A 141 -13.50 -6.45 -5.34
CA LYS A 141 -12.78 -5.93 -6.51
C LYS A 141 -12.83 -4.41 -6.62
N HIS A 142 -13.89 -3.78 -6.16
CA HIS A 142 -13.98 -2.32 -6.12
C HIS A 142 -13.03 -1.68 -5.10
N GLN A 143 -12.52 -2.47 -4.13
CA GLN A 143 -11.61 -2.01 -3.09
C GLN A 143 -10.13 -2.26 -3.43
N ILE A 144 -9.81 -2.79 -4.60
CA ILE A 144 -8.43 -2.95 -5.04
C ILE A 144 -7.78 -1.56 -5.13
N ARG A 145 -6.56 -1.44 -4.61
CA ARG A 145 -5.83 -0.16 -4.64
C ARG A 145 -5.59 0.31 -6.06
N ASN A 146 -5.80 1.58 -6.28
CA ASN A 146 -5.62 2.26 -7.57
C ASN A 146 -6.53 1.72 -8.68
N ILE A 147 -7.56 0.91 -8.36
CA ILE A 147 -8.61 0.63 -9.33
C ILE A 147 -9.60 1.79 -9.32
N GLY A 148 -9.71 2.47 -10.45
CA GLY A 148 -10.63 3.60 -10.62
C GLY A 148 -11.85 3.28 -11.47
N ILE A 149 -11.89 2.09 -12.09
CA ILE A 149 -12.88 1.70 -13.10
C ILE A 149 -13.41 0.33 -12.73
N CYS A 150 -14.72 0.14 -12.85
CA CYS A 150 -15.34 -1.17 -12.76
C CYS A 150 -14.95 -2.01 -13.99
N PRO A 151 -14.21 -3.11 -13.86
CA PRO A 151 -13.79 -3.91 -15.01
C PRO A 151 -14.98 -4.49 -15.80
N LYS A 152 -16.06 -4.82 -15.07
CA LYS A 152 -17.29 -5.38 -15.65
C LYS A 152 -18.06 -4.34 -16.47
N HIS A 153 -18.26 -3.13 -15.94
CA HIS A 153 -19.16 -2.13 -16.54
C HIS A 153 -18.46 -0.97 -17.24
N LYS A 154 -17.12 -0.95 -17.22
CA LYS A 154 -16.32 0.07 -17.91
C LYS A 154 -16.70 1.51 -17.49
N CYS A 155 -17.14 1.70 -16.27
CA CYS A 155 -17.47 3.01 -15.71
C CYS A 155 -16.59 3.33 -14.51
N LYS A 156 -16.44 4.62 -14.21
CA LYS A 156 -15.70 5.08 -13.04
C LYS A 156 -16.37 4.56 -11.77
N LEU A 157 -15.57 4.02 -10.85
CA LEU A 157 -16.01 3.72 -9.51
C LEU A 157 -16.28 5.03 -8.76
N GLN A 158 -17.32 5.01 -7.94
CA GLN A 158 -17.69 6.15 -7.11
C GLN A 158 -17.26 5.92 -5.66
N ASP A 159 -16.86 7.00 -5.00
CA ASP A 159 -16.59 7.00 -3.58
C ASP A 159 -17.90 7.08 -2.79
N SER A 160 -18.07 6.17 -1.83
CA SER A 160 -19.16 6.28 -0.86
C SER A 160 -18.82 7.32 0.22
N ASN A 161 -19.75 7.56 1.14
CA ASN A 161 -19.48 8.35 2.34
C ASN A 161 -18.87 7.52 3.49
N ILE A 162 -18.57 6.23 3.27
CA ILE A 162 -18.02 5.33 4.27
C ILE A 162 -16.51 5.31 4.17
N SER A 163 -15.84 5.82 5.21
CA SER A 163 -14.39 5.81 5.29
C SER A 163 -13.84 4.39 5.16
N ALA A 164 -12.90 4.18 4.26
CA ALA A 164 -12.14 2.94 4.13
C ALA A 164 -11.21 2.71 5.34
N LYS A 165 -10.88 3.77 6.08
CA LYS A 165 -10.11 3.69 7.34
C LYS A 165 -11.01 3.19 8.48
N ASN A 166 -10.43 2.45 9.42
CA ASN A 166 -11.14 1.97 10.59
C ASN A 166 -11.27 3.06 11.68
N MET A 167 -11.85 4.22 11.31
CA MET A 167 -11.89 5.39 12.20
C MET A 167 -13.08 5.41 13.16
N ASN A 168 -14.19 4.76 12.81
CA ASN A 168 -15.36 4.67 13.68
C ASN A 168 -15.52 3.26 14.24
N ILE A 169 -15.30 3.12 15.51
CA ILE A 169 -15.18 1.88 16.27
C ILE A 169 -16.45 0.98 16.21
N TYR A 170 -17.60 1.51 15.82
CA TYR A 170 -18.88 0.82 16.03
C TYR A 170 -19.76 0.70 14.79
N ASN A 171 -19.29 1.07 13.59
CA ASN A 171 -20.19 1.12 12.45
C ASN A 171 -19.99 -0.05 11.49
N PHE A 172 -20.97 -0.95 11.52
CA PHE A 172 -21.25 -1.85 10.41
C PHE A 172 -22.14 -1.10 9.42
N SER A 173 -21.57 -0.67 8.30
CA SER A 173 -22.28 0.11 7.27
C SER A 173 -22.54 -0.77 6.06
N ALA A 174 -23.71 -1.40 6.02
CA ALA A 174 -24.11 -2.20 4.87
C ALA A 174 -24.29 -1.31 3.64
N ALA A 175 -23.86 -1.79 2.47
CA ALA A 175 -23.93 -1.02 1.23
C ALA A 175 -25.37 -0.60 0.92
N GLU A 176 -26.35 -1.48 1.12
CA GLU A 176 -27.77 -1.20 0.87
C GLU A 176 -28.31 -0.05 1.74
N THR A 177 -27.81 0.11 2.96
CA THR A 177 -28.27 1.20 3.85
C THR A 177 -27.59 2.54 3.57
N VAL A 178 -26.51 2.54 2.80
CA VAL A 178 -25.68 3.71 2.53
C VAL A 178 -25.87 4.25 1.12
N LEU A 179 -25.99 3.34 0.15
CA LEU A 179 -26.08 3.70 -1.26
C LEU A 179 -27.55 3.95 -1.61
N SER A 180 -27.84 5.17 -2.04
CA SER A 180 -29.19 5.55 -2.46
C SER A 180 -29.57 4.87 -3.77
N ASP A 181 -30.89 4.70 -3.98
CA ASP A 181 -31.46 4.23 -5.26
C ASP A 181 -31.59 5.37 -6.30
N SER A 182 -31.06 6.56 -6.00
CA SER A 182 -31.11 7.66 -6.94
C SER A 182 -30.40 7.30 -8.25
N GLU A 183 -30.90 7.84 -9.37
CA GLU A 183 -30.25 7.76 -10.68
C GLU A 183 -28.88 8.48 -10.61
N GLU A 184 -27.86 7.75 -10.16
CA GLU A 184 -26.52 8.26 -10.10
C GLU A 184 -25.95 8.37 -11.50
N TYR A 185 -25.22 9.48 -11.75
CA TYR A 185 -24.54 9.69 -13.00
C TYR A 185 -23.48 8.61 -13.25
N ILE A 186 -23.67 7.81 -14.29
CA ILE A 186 -22.72 6.78 -14.70
C ILE A 186 -21.67 7.42 -15.62
N SER A 187 -20.47 7.61 -15.14
CA SER A 187 -19.35 8.06 -15.94
C SER A 187 -18.71 6.89 -16.69
N VAL A 188 -19.11 6.72 -17.94
CA VAL A 188 -18.51 5.71 -18.82
C VAL A 188 -17.07 6.12 -19.17
N VAL A 189 -16.17 5.15 -19.25
CA VAL A 189 -14.77 5.35 -19.60
C VAL A 189 -14.55 4.87 -21.03
N ASP A 190 -14.12 5.78 -21.90
CA ASP A 190 -13.87 5.50 -23.31
C ASP A 190 -12.39 5.21 -23.63
N ASN A 191 -11.47 5.49 -22.69
CA ASN A 191 -10.05 5.25 -22.88
C ASN A 191 -9.74 3.73 -22.83
N PRO A 192 -9.37 3.09 -23.96
CA PRO A 192 -9.17 1.65 -24.01
C PRO A 192 -7.97 1.18 -23.17
N LEU A 193 -6.96 2.03 -22.95
CA LEU A 193 -5.81 1.67 -22.11
C LEU A 193 -6.19 1.65 -20.63
N GLN A 194 -7.00 2.59 -20.17
CA GLN A 194 -7.51 2.59 -18.80
C GLN A 194 -8.35 1.34 -18.53
N ILE A 195 -9.21 0.95 -19.48
CA ILE A 195 -10.02 -0.26 -19.37
C ILE A 195 -9.13 -1.51 -19.31
N LYS A 196 -8.17 -1.64 -20.22
CA LYS A 196 -7.23 -2.77 -20.24
C LYS A 196 -6.41 -2.86 -18.95
N PHE A 197 -6.00 -1.73 -18.39
CA PHE A 197 -5.26 -1.71 -17.15
C PHE A 197 -6.13 -2.16 -15.96
N ALA A 198 -7.40 -1.72 -15.89
CA ALA A 198 -8.32 -2.18 -14.85
C ALA A 198 -8.58 -3.70 -14.95
N GLU A 199 -8.77 -4.22 -16.16
CA GLU A 199 -8.91 -5.67 -16.42
C GLU A 199 -7.63 -6.44 -16.06
N TYR A 200 -6.47 -5.87 -16.34
CA TYR A 200 -5.17 -6.42 -15.98
C TYR A 200 -5.01 -6.57 -14.47
N ILE A 201 -5.32 -5.50 -13.72
CA ILE A 201 -5.30 -5.51 -12.26
C ILE A 201 -6.27 -6.56 -11.70
N GLU A 202 -7.50 -6.60 -12.23
CA GLU A 202 -8.51 -7.58 -11.82
C GLU A 202 -8.03 -9.02 -12.02
N ARG A 203 -7.47 -9.35 -13.18
CA ARG A 203 -6.95 -10.69 -13.48
C ARG A 203 -5.82 -11.09 -12.54
N ILE A 204 -4.90 -10.17 -12.23
CA ILE A 204 -3.84 -10.44 -11.24
C ILE A 204 -4.44 -10.64 -9.86
N PHE A 205 -5.42 -9.84 -9.46
CA PHE A 205 -6.05 -9.95 -8.14
C PHE A 205 -6.82 -11.26 -7.99
N ASP A 206 -7.55 -11.69 -9.01
CA ASP A 206 -8.36 -12.91 -9.00
C ASP A 206 -7.57 -14.19 -9.19
N ALA A 207 -6.37 -14.12 -9.74
CA ALA A 207 -5.52 -15.30 -9.88
C ALA A 207 -5.30 -15.98 -8.52
N SER A 208 -5.21 -17.30 -8.49
CA SER A 208 -4.90 -18.04 -7.26
C SER A 208 -3.55 -17.58 -6.69
N VAL A 209 -3.47 -17.48 -5.36
CA VAL A 209 -2.19 -17.21 -4.68
C VAL A 209 -1.40 -18.51 -4.64
N ASP A 210 -0.18 -18.49 -5.18
CA ASP A 210 0.71 -19.67 -5.16
C ASP A 210 1.29 -19.87 -3.75
N PHE A 211 1.11 -21.09 -3.23
CA PHE A 211 1.64 -21.54 -1.95
C PHE A 211 2.69 -22.66 -2.11
N GLU A 212 3.15 -22.91 -3.31
CA GLU A 212 4.11 -23.97 -3.61
C GLU A 212 5.48 -23.41 -4.00
N LYS A 213 5.49 -22.36 -4.82
CA LYS A 213 6.71 -21.77 -5.36
C LYS A 213 7.00 -20.41 -4.73
N ASP A 214 8.27 -20.16 -4.46
CA ASP A 214 8.76 -18.84 -4.02
C ASP A 214 9.58 -18.19 -5.13
N VAL A 215 8.90 -17.49 -6.01
CA VAL A 215 9.54 -16.69 -7.06
C VAL A 215 9.44 -15.22 -6.69
N PRO A 216 10.58 -14.57 -6.36
CA PRO A 216 10.56 -13.16 -6.01
C PRO A 216 10.06 -12.27 -7.17
N LEU A 217 9.24 -11.27 -6.85
CA LEU A 217 8.77 -10.30 -7.84
C LEU A 217 9.93 -9.65 -8.61
N SER A 218 11.01 -9.34 -7.91
CA SER A 218 12.22 -8.78 -8.52
C SER A 218 12.82 -9.67 -9.61
N ALA A 219 12.80 -10.99 -9.42
CA ALA A 219 13.29 -11.94 -10.42
C ALA A 219 12.41 -11.97 -11.67
N ILE A 220 11.08 -11.88 -11.48
CA ILE A 220 10.13 -11.81 -12.60
C ILE A 220 10.39 -10.53 -13.41
N LEU A 221 10.41 -9.38 -12.72
CA LEU A 221 10.61 -8.10 -13.38
C LEU A 221 11.99 -7.99 -14.04
N TYR A 222 13.03 -8.54 -13.41
CA TYR A 222 14.36 -8.62 -13.99
C TYR A 222 14.36 -9.42 -15.30
N TYR A 223 13.72 -10.58 -15.30
CA TYR A 223 13.63 -11.43 -16.49
C TYR A 223 13.02 -10.70 -17.69
N TYR A 224 11.90 -9.98 -17.47
CA TYR A 224 11.23 -9.23 -18.53
C TYR A 224 11.94 -7.92 -18.91
N MET A 225 12.71 -7.33 -18.02
CA MET A 225 13.57 -6.18 -18.35
C MET A 225 14.82 -6.59 -19.15
N LYS A 226 15.26 -7.83 -19.02
CA LYS A 226 16.44 -8.34 -19.72
C LYS A 226 16.22 -8.31 -21.22
N GLY A 227 17.10 -7.64 -21.95
CA GLY A 227 16.99 -7.45 -23.41
C GLY A 227 16.19 -6.22 -23.84
N THR A 228 15.63 -5.45 -22.90
CA THR A 228 15.08 -4.12 -23.18
C THR A 228 16.17 -3.04 -23.10
N GLU A 229 15.86 -1.86 -23.61
CA GLU A 229 16.74 -0.67 -23.52
C GLU A 229 16.97 -0.19 -22.08
N TYR A 230 16.15 -0.63 -21.14
CA TYR A 230 16.28 -0.32 -19.71
C TYR A 230 17.38 -1.12 -19.00
N MET A 231 17.96 -2.11 -19.66
CA MET A 231 19.09 -2.86 -19.14
C MET A 231 20.36 -2.51 -19.91
N LYS A 232 21.49 -2.32 -19.20
CA LYS A 232 22.79 -2.19 -19.86
C LYS A 232 23.18 -3.49 -20.55
N SER A 233 23.99 -3.40 -21.61
CA SER A 233 24.46 -4.56 -22.37
C SER A 233 25.16 -5.62 -21.53
N THR A 234 25.72 -5.24 -20.38
CA THR A 234 26.32 -6.17 -19.42
C THR A 234 25.28 -6.98 -18.63
N GLY A 235 23.99 -6.64 -18.73
CA GLY A 235 22.91 -7.28 -17.98
C GLY A 235 22.86 -6.97 -16.48
N ASN A 236 23.82 -6.20 -15.95
CA ASN A 236 24.02 -6.03 -14.51
C ASN A 236 23.56 -4.68 -13.96
N SER A 237 23.14 -3.74 -14.79
CA SER A 237 22.65 -2.46 -14.33
C SER A 237 21.53 -1.93 -15.21
N ARG A 238 20.63 -1.17 -14.62
CA ARG A 238 19.39 -0.67 -15.22
C ARG A 238 19.49 0.83 -15.49
N HIS A 239 18.95 1.26 -16.62
CA HIS A 239 18.75 2.68 -16.95
C HIS A 239 17.48 3.20 -16.29
N MET A 240 17.54 3.42 -14.97
CA MET A 240 16.35 3.72 -14.16
C MET A 240 15.68 5.05 -14.52
N THR A 241 16.48 6.08 -14.87
CA THR A 241 15.92 7.37 -15.26
C THR A 241 15.03 7.22 -16.49
N ASN A 242 15.55 6.62 -17.56
CA ASN A 242 14.79 6.39 -18.80
C ASN A 242 13.56 5.52 -18.54
N PHE A 243 13.72 4.46 -17.73
CA PHE A 243 12.60 3.58 -17.37
C PHE A 243 11.46 4.34 -16.69
N VAL A 244 11.78 5.22 -15.74
CA VAL A 244 10.77 5.98 -15.00
C VAL A 244 10.17 7.07 -15.85
N GLU A 245 10.95 7.77 -16.68
CA GLU A 245 10.46 8.78 -17.61
C GLU A 245 9.47 8.18 -18.62
N ASP A 246 9.83 7.06 -19.25
CA ASP A 246 8.97 6.38 -20.22
C ASP A 246 7.72 5.81 -19.56
N MET A 247 7.85 5.22 -18.39
CA MET A 247 6.72 4.74 -17.60
C MET A 247 5.79 5.90 -17.21
N THR A 248 6.34 7.05 -16.82
CA THR A 248 5.58 8.25 -16.50
C THR A 248 4.80 8.73 -17.71
N HIS A 249 5.47 8.91 -18.83
CA HIS A 249 4.84 9.33 -20.07
C HIS A 249 3.75 8.35 -20.55
N PHE A 250 3.98 7.05 -20.38
CA PHE A 250 2.99 6.02 -20.71
C PHE A 250 1.71 6.19 -19.87
N TYR A 251 1.84 6.41 -18.57
CA TYR A 251 0.68 6.54 -17.68
C TYR A 251 0.00 7.90 -17.75
N GLU A 252 0.72 8.97 -18.13
CA GLU A 252 0.10 10.27 -18.45
C GLU A 252 -0.93 10.15 -19.58
N GLN A 253 -0.68 9.33 -20.58
CA GLN A 253 -1.65 9.05 -21.66
C GLN A 253 -2.93 8.36 -21.15
N MET A 254 -2.86 7.76 -19.99
CA MET A 254 -3.99 7.10 -19.31
C MET A 254 -4.67 8.03 -18.28
N GLU A 255 -4.27 9.30 -18.19
CA GLU A 255 -4.74 10.24 -17.15
C GLU A 255 -4.50 9.72 -15.71
N LEU A 256 -3.54 8.83 -15.54
CA LEU A 256 -3.13 8.31 -14.23
C LEU A 256 -1.92 9.11 -13.75
N ASN A 257 -2.18 10.09 -12.91
CA ASN A 257 -1.16 11.05 -12.44
C ASN A 257 -0.34 10.54 -11.25
N GLU A 258 -0.71 9.40 -10.64
CA GLU A 258 -0.01 8.85 -9.48
C GLU A 258 0.95 7.72 -9.91
N ILE A 259 2.12 8.11 -10.39
CA ILE A 259 3.23 7.16 -10.59
C ILE A 259 4.11 7.18 -9.34
N ALA A 260 4.57 5.99 -8.97
CA ALA A 260 5.46 5.88 -7.83
C ALA A 260 6.80 6.61 -8.10
N SER A 261 7.37 7.22 -7.08
CA SER A 261 8.69 7.83 -7.17
C SER A 261 9.77 6.84 -7.61
N ILE A 262 10.84 7.36 -8.22
CA ILE A 262 12.00 6.57 -8.64
C ILE A 262 12.48 5.65 -7.52
N SER A 263 12.56 6.15 -6.30
CA SER A 263 13.01 5.35 -5.15
C SER A 263 12.08 4.18 -4.79
N ARG A 264 10.77 4.32 -5.00
CA ARG A 264 9.81 3.22 -4.81
C ARG A 264 9.96 2.17 -5.90
N ILE A 265 10.06 2.61 -7.15
CA ILE A 265 10.27 1.71 -8.29
C ILE A 265 11.59 0.95 -8.12
N GLN A 266 12.67 1.62 -7.77
CA GLN A 266 13.95 0.97 -7.52
C GLN A 266 13.89 -0.06 -6.39
N ARG A 267 13.21 0.25 -5.29
CA ARG A 267 13.05 -0.72 -4.20
C ARG A 267 12.28 -1.97 -4.63
N THR A 268 11.26 -1.81 -5.44
CA THR A 268 10.49 -2.94 -5.96
C THR A 268 11.31 -3.78 -6.94
N LEU A 269 12.16 -3.12 -7.76
CA LEU A 269 12.99 -3.81 -8.76
C LEU A 269 14.27 -4.41 -8.19
N LEU A 270 14.82 -3.85 -7.11
CA LEU A 270 16.17 -4.18 -6.65
C LEU A 270 16.24 -4.89 -5.30
N SER A 271 15.39 -4.57 -4.35
CA SER A 271 15.58 -5.05 -2.98
C SER A 271 14.57 -6.10 -2.52
N GLY A 272 13.47 -6.26 -3.25
CA GLY A 272 12.42 -7.20 -2.84
C GLY A 272 11.86 -6.97 -1.41
N GLU A 273 12.27 -5.90 -0.74
CA GLU A 273 11.95 -5.67 0.68
C GLU A 273 10.55 -5.10 0.93
N ARG A 274 9.91 -4.53 -0.09
CA ARG A 274 8.56 -3.98 0.02
C ARG A 274 7.77 -4.25 -1.24
N TYR A 275 6.76 -5.07 -1.09
CA TYR A 275 5.91 -5.49 -2.17
C TYR A 275 4.67 -4.58 -2.22
N ASP A 276 4.59 -3.77 -3.26
CA ASP A 276 3.42 -2.95 -3.54
C ASP A 276 2.67 -3.56 -4.73
N PHE A 277 1.50 -4.10 -4.46
CA PHE A 277 0.66 -4.74 -5.47
C PHE A 277 0.35 -3.80 -6.65
N SER A 278 -0.01 -2.55 -6.36
CA SER A 278 -0.32 -1.57 -7.40
C SER A 278 0.89 -1.26 -8.27
N LEU A 279 2.06 -1.09 -7.65
CA LEU A 279 3.29 -0.81 -8.38
C LEU A 279 3.74 -2.03 -9.19
N ALA A 280 3.58 -3.25 -8.67
CA ALA A 280 3.84 -4.46 -9.42
C ALA A 280 2.96 -4.56 -10.67
N CYS A 281 1.67 -4.24 -10.54
CA CYS A 281 0.75 -4.19 -11.68
C CYS A 281 1.13 -3.08 -12.68
N GLN A 282 1.51 -1.90 -12.21
CA GLN A 282 1.96 -0.81 -13.08
C GLN A 282 3.21 -1.20 -13.86
N ILE A 283 4.24 -1.71 -13.19
CA ILE A 283 5.47 -2.12 -13.87
C ILE A 283 5.20 -3.27 -14.84
N GLY A 284 4.42 -4.27 -14.40
CA GLY A 284 4.07 -5.43 -15.25
C GLY A 284 3.29 -5.02 -16.50
N PHE A 285 2.32 -4.14 -16.38
CA PHE A 285 1.54 -3.64 -17.51
C PHE A 285 2.39 -2.80 -18.47
N PHE A 286 3.24 -1.93 -17.96
CA PHE A 286 4.17 -1.14 -18.76
C PHE A 286 5.17 -2.02 -19.53
N LEU A 287 5.71 -3.06 -18.90
CA LEU A 287 6.60 -4.03 -19.53
C LEU A 287 5.87 -5.06 -20.40
N ASN A 288 4.55 -4.92 -20.57
CA ASN A 288 3.70 -5.86 -21.31
C ASN A 288 3.82 -7.33 -20.84
N ILE A 289 4.00 -7.52 -19.53
CA ILE A 289 4.00 -8.84 -18.90
C ILE A 289 2.56 -9.32 -18.79
N MET A 290 2.26 -10.53 -19.25
CA MET A 290 0.90 -11.07 -19.11
C MET A 290 0.54 -11.33 -17.63
N PRO A 291 -0.73 -11.15 -17.22
CA PRO A 291 -1.13 -11.40 -15.82
C PRO A 291 -0.72 -12.78 -15.30
N GLU A 292 -0.80 -13.81 -16.14
CA GLU A 292 -0.43 -15.18 -15.81
C GLU A 292 1.07 -15.33 -15.56
N GLU A 293 1.88 -14.63 -16.30
CA GLU A 293 3.34 -14.65 -16.17
C GLU A 293 3.80 -13.93 -14.88
N LEU A 294 3.01 -12.91 -14.45
CA LEU A 294 3.28 -12.21 -13.20
C LEU A 294 2.80 -13.00 -11.97
N THR A 295 1.76 -13.81 -12.10
CA THR A 295 1.11 -14.52 -10.99
C THR A 295 1.59 -15.97 -10.81
N VAL A 296 1.94 -16.65 -11.92
CA VAL A 296 2.45 -18.03 -11.95
C VAL A 296 3.67 -18.10 -12.86
N PRO A 297 4.77 -17.43 -12.49
CA PRO A 297 5.93 -17.33 -13.36
C PRO A 297 6.59 -18.69 -13.62
N GLN A 298 6.94 -18.93 -14.88
CA GLN A 298 7.66 -20.13 -15.32
C GLN A 298 9.16 -19.82 -15.46
N LEU A 299 9.77 -19.33 -14.38
CA LEU A 299 11.20 -19.04 -14.35
C LEU A 299 12.00 -20.24 -13.90
N SER A 300 13.14 -20.49 -14.56
CA SER A 300 14.09 -21.51 -14.10
C SER A 300 14.88 -20.99 -12.89
N GLU A 301 15.41 -21.93 -12.09
CA GLU A 301 16.27 -21.57 -10.96
C GLU A 301 17.51 -20.77 -11.39
N GLU A 302 18.03 -21.00 -12.59
CA GLU A 302 19.13 -20.23 -13.15
C GLU A 302 18.78 -18.73 -13.34
N HIS A 303 17.54 -18.44 -13.77
CA HIS A 303 17.08 -17.05 -13.93
C HIS A 303 16.92 -16.35 -12.57
N ILE A 304 16.39 -17.04 -11.56
CA ILE A 304 16.27 -16.53 -10.20
C ILE A 304 17.67 -16.25 -9.60
N GLN A 305 18.62 -17.19 -9.77
CA GLN A 305 19.99 -17.01 -9.30
C GLN A 305 20.75 -15.90 -10.06
N GLN A 306 20.44 -15.65 -11.33
CA GLN A 306 21.01 -14.55 -12.08
C GLN A 306 20.57 -13.19 -11.53
N GLU A 307 19.31 -13.09 -11.12
CA GLU A 307 18.78 -11.90 -10.46
C GLU A 307 19.47 -11.67 -9.10
N GLU A 308 19.56 -12.70 -8.27
CA GLU A 308 20.27 -12.62 -6.99
C GLU A 308 21.74 -12.20 -7.16
N LYS A 309 22.43 -12.72 -8.17
CA LYS A 309 23.79 -12.32 -8.51
C LYS A 309 23.88 -10.89 -9.02
N SER A 310 22.85 -10.38 -9.70
CA SER A 310 22.81 -8.99 -10.19
C SER A 310 22.71 -7.98 -9.05
N HIS A 311 22.14 -8.36 -7.92
CA HIS A 311 22.15 -7.55 -6.70
C HIS A 311 23.52 -7.58 -5.98
N TYR A 312 24.32 -8.60 -6.21
CA TYR A 312 25.68 -8.74 -5.71
C TYR A 312 26.71 -8.29 -6.76
N ILE A 313 26.65 -7.05 -7.21
CA ILE A 313 27.76 -6.50 -7.99
C ILE A 313 28.94 -6.32 -7.03
N LYS A 314 29.84 -7.28 -7.03
CA LYS A 314 31.20 -7.08 -6.51
C LYS A 314 31.72 -5.82 -7.19
N GLY A 315 32.10 -4.81 -6.39
CA GLY A 315 32.48 -3.48 -6.82
C GLY A 315 33.19 -3.49 -8.16
N ASN A 316 32.46 -3.18 -9.22
CA ASN A 316 33.07 -3.01 -10.52
C ASN A 316 33.99 -1.83 -10.42
N ILE A 317 35.22 -2.01 -10.93
CA ILE A 317 36.09 -0.91 -11.23
C ILE A 317 35.29 -0.05 -12.21
N VAL A 318 34.83 1.11 -11.75
CA VAL A 318 34.09 2.06 -12.59
C VAL A 318 35.14 2.75 -13.46
N PRO A 319 35.17 2.52 -14.77
CA PRO A 319 36.25 3.01 -15.62
C PRO A 319 36.27 4.54 -15.75
N ASP A 320 35.08 5.16 -15.55
CA ASP A 320 34.89 6.62 -15.70
C ASP A 320 34.06 7.13 -14.49
N TRP A 321 34.79 7.59 -13.48
CA TRP A 321 34.19 8.13 -12.26
C TRP A 321 33.39 9.41 -12.50
N GLU A 322 33.81 10.26 -13.44
CA GLU A 322 33.12 11.52 -13.71
C GLU A 322 31.73 11.28 -14.32
N LYS A 323 31.66 10.38 -15.29
CA LYS A 323 30.40 9.99 -15.89
C LYS A 323 29.50 9.26 -14.88
N TYR A 324 30.08 8.32 -14.13
CA TYR A 324 29.33 7.55 -13.12
C TYR A 324 28.78 8.45 -12.01
N ASP A 325 29.58 9.42 -11.54
CA ASP A 325 29.14 10.42 -10.56
C ASP A 325 28.00 11.29 -11.13
N THR A 326 28.11 11.72 -12.39
CA THR A 326 27.08 12.54 -13.04
C THR A 326 25.75 11.80 -13.15
N ASP A 327 25.77 10.58 -13.69
CA ASP A 327 24.59 9.75 -13.89
C ASP A 327 23.95 9.37 -12.54
N THR A 328 24.79 9.05 -11.55
CA THR A 328 24.32 8.69 -10.20
C THR A 328 23.78 9.90 -9.44
N ALA A 329 24.39 11.08 -9.61
CA ALA A 329 23.97 12.30 -8.93
C ALA A 329 22.52 12.68 -9.27
N LEU A 330 22.11 12.55 -10.52
CA LEU A 330 20.72 12.83 -10.94
C LEU A 330 19.72 11.95 -10.18
N ILE A 331 20.01 10.66 -10.09
CA ILE A 331 19.16 9.70 -9.38
C ILE A 331 19.22 9.94 -7.87
N MET A 332 20.40 10.23 -7.35
CA MET A 332 20.62 10.51 -5.92
C MET A 332 19.87 11.77 -5.47
N GLU A 333 19.85 12.82 -6.28
CA GLU A 333 19.11 14.06 -5.99
C GLU A 333 17.62 13.76 -5.82
N GLN A 334 17.05 13.00 -6.75
CA GLN A 334 15.65 12.60 -6.67
C GLN A 334 15.36 11.73 -5.45
N VAL A 335 16.19 10.71 -5.22
CA VAL A 335 16.05 9.82 -4.05
C VAL A 335 16.17 10.60 -2.74
N ALA A 336 17.12 11.53 -2.66
CA ALA A 336 17.31 12.38 -1.48
C ALA A 336 16.11 13.30 -1.27
N THR A 337 15.57 13.88 -2.34
CA THR A 337 14.36 14.70 -2.31
C THR A 337 13.17 13.90 -1.79
N ASP A 338 12.93 12.74 -2.38
CA ASP A 338 11.79 11.89 -2.01
C ASP A 338 11.85 11.42 -0.54
N ILE A 339 13.06 11.11 -0.05
CA ILE A 339 13.26 10.77 1.37
C ILE A 339 12.99 11.98 2.26
N TYR A 340 13.51 13.13 1.86
CA TYR A 340 13.40 14.37 2.62
C TYR A 340 11.97 14.90 2.67
N SER A 341 11.25 14.90 1.54
CA SER A 341 9.85 15.34 1.43
C SER A 341 8.85 14.33 2.00
N GLY A 342 9.24 13.06 2.06
CA GLY A 342 8.36 11.96 2.45
C GLY A 342 7.75 11.19 1.27
N ASP A 343 8.00 11.60 0.03
CA ASP A 343 7.47 10.90 -1.16
C ASP A 343 7.98 9.47 -1.29
N ALA A 344 9.12 9.18 -0.65
CA ALA A 344 9.65 7.84 -0.52
C ALA A 344 8.83 6.92 0.42
N ASP A 345 7.95 7.46 1.23
CA ASP A 345 7.08 6.70 2.14
C ASP A 345 5.62 6.75 1.66
N ASN A 346 4.93 5.62 1.78
CA ASN A 346 3.53 5.48 1.38
C ASN A 346 2.56 6.46 2.07
N MET A 347 3.03 7.15 3.10
CA MET A 347 2.27 8.12 3.91
C MET A 347 2.65 9.55 3.67
N GLY A 348 3.68 9.79 2.89
CA GLY A 348 4.32 11.08 2.81
C GLY A 348 5.16 11.42 4.04
N ARG A 349 5.60 10.43 4.86
CA ARG A 349 6.40 10.69 6.04
C ARG A 349 7.83 11.04 5.65
N PRO A 350 8.31 12.26 6.02
CA PRO A 350 9.68 12.62 5.76
C PRO A 350 10.64 11.81 6.64
N GLU A 351 11.78 11.40 6.05
CA GLU A 351 12.84 10.67 6.74
C GLU A 351 14.17 11.40 6.61
N LYS A 352 15.07 11.17 7.59
CA LYS A 352 16.42 11.73 7.54
C LYS A 352 17.20 11.12 6.39
N VAL A 353 17.73 11.99 5.54
CA VAL A 353 18.65 11.58 4.47
C VAL A 353 20.00 11.22 5.09
N THR A 354 20.37 9.94 4.99
CA THR A 354 21.67 9.47 5.47
C THR A 354 22.46 8.80 4.35
N GLU A 355 23.75 8.98 4.36
CA GLU A 355 24.67 8.36 3.41
C GLU A 355 24.43 6.84 3.30
N LYS A 356 24.36 6.16 4.45
CA LYS A 356 24.12 4.71 4.51
C LYS A 356 22.81 4.32 3.85
N PHE A 357 21.74 5.09 4.05
CA PHE A 357 20.42 4.78 3.53
C PHE A 357 20.37 5.00 2.01
N ILE A 358 20.89 6.12 1.52
CA ILE A 358 20.98 6.40 0.08
C ILE A 358 21.86 5.38 -0.63
N CYS A 359 23.05 5.10 -0.10
CA CYS A 359 23.94 4.12 -0.68
C CYS A 359 23.30 2.74 -0.79
N LYS A 360 22.51 2.34 0.24
CA LYS A 360 21.75 1.10 0.19
C LYS A 360 20.69 1.10 -0.93
N ILE A 361 19.97 2.21 -1.10
CA ILE A 361 18.95 2.35 -2.15
C ILE A 361 19.57 2.29 -3.56
N LEU A 362 20.68 3.00 -3.75
CA LEU A 362 21.36 3.11 -5.04
C LEU A 362 22.28 1.93 -5.36
N GLY A 363 22.47 1.02 -4.40
CA GLY A 363 23.38 -0.12 -4.57
C GLY A 363 24.85 0.25 -4.68
N ILE A 364 25.22 1.45 -4.19
CA ILE A 364 26.60 1.94 -4.16
C ILE A 364 27.24 1.71 -2.79
N LYS A 365 28.53 1.51 -2.76
CA LYS A 365 29.26 1.39 -1.49
C LYS A 365 29.68 2.77 -0.98
N GLN A 366 29.57 3.02 0.33
CA GLN A 366 29.91 4.30 0.94
C GLN A 366 31.31 4.83 0.54
N HIS A 367 32.31 3.95 0.49
CA HIS A 367 33.67 4.35 0.09
C HIS A 367 33.79 4.83 -1.38
N GLN A 368 32.81 4.49 -2.25
CA GLN A 368 32.82 4.98 -3.64
C GLN A 368 32.46 6.47 -3.72
N LEU A 369 31.76 7.00 -2.73
CA LEU A 369 31.44 8.43 -2.63
C LEU A 369 32.68 9.32 -2.52
N GLU A 370 33.82 8.76 -2.11
CA GLU A 370 35.09 9.50 -2.11
C GLU A 370 35.50 9.98 -3.51
N ASN A 371 35.11 9.23 -4.54
CA ASN A 371 35.33 9.53 -5.95
C ASN A 371 34.10 10.16 -6.65
N MET A 372 33.09 10.57 -5.89
CA MET A 372 31.82 11.05 -6.43
C MET A 372 31.44 12.41 -5.82
N PRO A 373 32.12 13.50 -6.20
CA PRO A 373 31.94 14.82 -5.61
C PRO A 373 30.54 15.40 -5.81
N LYS A 374 29.85 15.12 -6.95
CA LYS A 374 28.48 15.58 -7.20
C LYS A 374 27.50 14.90 -6.27
N CYS A 375 27.63 13.59 -6.08
CA CYS A 375 26.83 12.82 -5.12
C CYS A 375 27.07 13.30 -3.68
N ARG A 376 28.31 13.65 -3.32
CA ARG A 376 28.61 14.24 -2.00
C ARG A 376 27.92 15.59 -1.80
N ALA A 377 27.97 16.47 -2.79
CA ALA A 377 27.31 17.77 -2.70
C ALA A 377 25.79 17.63 -2.47
N ILE A 378 25.16 16.61 -3.05
CA ILE A 378 23.75 16.30 -2.80
C ILE A 378 23.54 15.86 -1.35
N LEU A 379 24.39 14.97 -0.82
CA LEU A 379 24.28 14.54 0.58
C LEU A 379 24.47 15.70 1.56
N GLU A 380 25.39 16.62 1.26
CA GLU A 380 25.60 17.84 2.05
C GLU A 380 24.37 18.77 2.00
N LYS A 381 23.75 18.93 0.83
CA LYS A 381 22.53 19.73 0.66
C LYS A 381 21.36 19.26 1.56
N TYR A 382 21.21 17.95 1.73
CA TYR A 382 20.17 17.35 2.57
C TYR A 382 20.68 16.96 3.97
N SER A 383 21.90 17.42 4.34
CA SER A 383 22.44 17.16 5.68
C SER A 383 21.67 17.94 6.73
N GLU A 384 21.21 17.22 7.74
CA GLU A 384 20.48 17.77 8.89
C GLU A 384 20.89 17.06 10.18
N SER A 385 20.77 17.73 11.31
CA SER A 385 20.93 17.10 12.62
C SER A 385 19.75 16.17 12.93
N TYR A 386 19.87 15.30 13.94
CA TYR A 386 18.73 14.49 14.39
C TYR A 386 17.57 15.34 14.93
N PRO A 387 17.82 16.36 15.79
CA PRO A 387 16.74 17.25 16.26
C PRO A 387 16.03 18.00 15.14
N GLU A 388 16.77 18.42 14.12
CA GLU A 388 16.21 19.08 12.93
C GLU A 388 15.30 18.13 12.13
N SER A 389 15.77 16.92 11.88
CA SER A 389 14.96 15.86 11.24
C SER A 389 13.70 15.52 12.04
N TRP A 390 13.80 15.49 13.37
CA TRP A 390 12.64 15.26 14.24
C TRP A 390 11.66 16.43 14.22
N ALA A 391 12.14 17.67 14.10
CA ALA A 391 11.29 18.85 13.94
C ALA A 391 10.44 18.73 12.68
N ARG A 392 11.07 18.44 11.54
CA ARG A 392 10.38 18.25 10.26
C ARG A 392 9.35 17.12 10.32
N LYS A 393 9.68 16.01 10.98
CA LYS A 393 8.74 14.90 11.18
C LYS A 393 7.55 15.29 12.08
N LEU A 394 7.79 16.08 13.12
CA LEU A 394 6.72 16.52 14.02
C LEU A 394 5.75 17.47 13.33
N VAL A 395 6.26 18.42 12.56
CA VAL A 395 5.43 19.33 11.76
C VAL A 395 4.59 18.54 10.76
N TRP A 396 5.22 17.67 9.98
CA TRP A 396 4.50 16.80 9.07
C TRP A 396 3.42 15.96 9.78
N ALA A 397 3.73 15.42 10.96
CA ALA A 397 2.77 14.61 11.71
C ALA A 397 1.59 15.43 12.23
N TYR A 398 1.84 16.67 12.61
CA TYR A 398 0.82 17.61 13.02
C TYR A 398 -0.12 17.93 11.85
N GLU A 399 0.42 18.41 10.72
CA GLU A 399 -0.33 18.69 9.50
C GLU A 399 -1.11 17.46 9.01
N TRP A 400 -0.48 16.28 9.08
CA TRP A 400 -1.13 15.04 8.68
C TRP A 400 -2.35 14.70 9.54
N LEU A 401 -2.25 14.86 10.87
CA LEU A 401 -3.37 14.65 11.79
C LEU A 401 -4.49 15.67 11.56
N GLU A 402 -4.13 16.93 11.36
CA GLU A 402 -5.08 18.01 11.10
C GLU A 402 -5.85 17.76 9.79
N ASN A 403 -5.16 17.42 8.72
CA ASN A 403 -5.77 17.12 7.40
C ASN A 403 -6.62 15.85 7.40
N ASN A 404 -6.38 14.92 8.33
CA ASN A 404 -7.17 13.69 8.44
C ASN A 404 -8.32 13.81 9.45
N LYS A 405 -8.65 15.04 9.91
CA LYS A 405 -9.80 15.36 10.78
C LYS A 405 -9.89 14.50 12.05
N GLU A 406 -8.79 14.33 12.74
CA GLU A 406 -8.85 13.89 14.12
C GLU A 406 -9.25 15.12 14.96
N ASP A 407 -10.48 15.20 15.42
CA ASP A 407 -11.04 16.38 16.13
C ASP A 407 -10.23 16.76 17.37
N THR A 408 -9.52 15.82 17.97
CA THR A 408 -8.56 16.08 19.05
C THR A 408 -7.42 15.06 19.01
N PHE A 409 -6.22 15.55 18.98
CA PHE A 409 -5.05 14.68 19.06
C PHE A 409 -4.06 15.14 20.13
N TYR A 410 -3.35 14.18 20.70
CA TYR A 410 -2.46 14.33 21.83
C TYR A 410 -1.05 13.86 21.46
N TRP A 411 -0.09 14.16 22.32
CA TRP A 411 1.30 13.70 22.17
C TRP A 411 1.44 12.22 21.74
N LYS A 412 0.62 11.32 22.28
CA LYS A 412 0.64 9.90 21.91
C LYS A 412 0.46 9.66 20.40
N HIS A 413 -0.33 10.51 19.72
CA HIS A 413 -0.58 10.40 18.28
C HIS A 413 0.63 10.88 17.48
N LEU A 414 1.20 12.04 17.84
CA LEU A 414 2.44 12.54 17.24
C LEU A 414 3.60 11.56 17.45
N ARG A 415 3.75 11.03 18.66
CA ARG A 415 4.79 10.03 18.96
C ARG A 415 4.63 8.77 18.12
N LYS A 416 3.41 8.27 17.98
CA LYS A 416 3.12 7.08 17.15
C LYS A 416 3.51 7.32 15.70
N LEU A 417 3.32 8.55 15.20
CA LEU A 417 3.63 8.95 13.84
C LEU A 417 5.14 9.17 13.61
N THR A 418 5.83 9.74 14.54
CA THR A 418 7.20 10.19 14.34
C THR A 418 8.24 9.29 14.97
N GLY A 419 7.87 8.56 16.02
CA GLY A 419 8.80 7.82 16.86
C GLY A 419 9.67 8.71 17.78
N VAL A 420 9.47 10.05 17.74
CA VAL A 420 10.22 10.98 18.58
C VAL A 420 9.86 10.77 20.05
N LYS A 421 10.84 10.80 20.93
CA LYS A 421 10.63 10.69 22.37
C LYS A 421 10.52 12.07 23.01
N LYS A 422 9.69 12.17 24.04
CA LYS A 422 9.44 13.45 24.74
C LYS A 422 10.71 14.04 25.35
N GLU A 423 11.63 13.19 25.79
CA GLU A 423 12.92 13.59 26.39
C GLU A 423 13.83 14.41 25.44
N HIS A 424 13.66 14.25 24.12
CA HIS A 424 14.42 14.99 23.12
C HIS A 424 13.70 16.24 22.60
N PHE A 425 12.51 16.53 23.12
CA PHE A 425 11.68 17.58 22.53
C PHE A 425 12.31 18.98 22.67
N ASP A 426 12.98 19.26 23.79
CA ASP A 426 13.63 20.57 24.01
C ASP A 426 14.77 20.82 22.99
N GLU A 427 15.42 19.76 22.50
CA GLU A 427 16.41 19.84 21.43
C GLU A 427 15.77 20.13 20.06
N VAL A 428 14.50 19.80 19.89
CA VAL A 428 13.74 19.92 18.64
C VAL A 428 13.14 21.33 18.48
N ILE A 429 12.72 21.96 19.56
CA ILE A 429 12.03 23.26 19.56
C ILE A 429 12.74 24.32 18.70
N PRO A 430 14.07 24.51 18.76
CA PRO A 430 14.76 25.53 17.96
C PRO A 430 14.62 25.38 16.44
N TYR A 431 14.26 24.17 15.98
CA TYR A 431 14.16 23.86 14.57
C TYR A 431 12.72 23.85 14.04
N LEU A 432 11.70 23.92 14.90
CA LEU A 432 10.29 23.86 14.47
C LEU A 432 9.94 25.03 13.54
N ASN A 433 10.38 26.24 13.85
CA ASN A 433 10.12 27.44 13.04
C ASN A 433 10.73 27.40 11.62
N LYS A 434 11.58 26.42 11.35
CA LYS A 434 12.12 26.19 10.00
C LYS A 434 11.08 25.53 9.07
N TYR A 435 10.10 24.82 9.64
CA TYR A 435 9.18 23.95 8.93
C TYR A 435 7.70 24.32 9.13
N ALA A 436 7.38 25.16 10.13
CA ALA A 436 6.03 25.55 10.47
C ALA A 436 5.96 27.04 10.84
N ASP A 437 4.79 27.63 10.76
CA ASP A 437 4.57 28.98 11.27
C ASP A 437 4.50 29.01 12.81
N GLN A 438 4.50 30.21 13.38
CA GLN A 438 4.55 30.37 14.84
C GLN A 438 3.31 29.78 15.53
N ASN A 439 2.12 29.87 14.91
CA ASN A 439 0.89 29.35 15.49
C ASN A 439 0.93 27.80 15.55
N GLU A 440 1.38 27.17 14.48
CA GLU A 440 1.55 25.72 14.41
C GLU A 440 2.60 25.23 15.43
N VAL A 441 3.72 25.96 15.56
CA VAL A 441 4.74 25.66 16.55
C VAL A 441 4.18 25.72 17.96
N ASP A 442 3.43 26.77 18.28
CA ASP A 442 2.82 26.94 19.59
C ASP A 442 1.83 25.79 19.90
N LEU A 443 1.05 25.36 18.91
CA LEU A 443 0.13 24.22 19.05
C LEU A 443 0.89 22.91 19.25
N ILE A 444 1.93 22.66 18.46
CA ILE A 444 2.79 21.46 18.65
C ILE A 444 3.40 21.44 20.05
N VAL A 445 3.92 22.57 20.52
CA VAL A 445 4.50 22.71 21.86
C VAL A 445 3.46 22.45 22.93
N ALA A 446 2.25 23.01 22.81
CA ALA A 446 1.16 22.79 23.73
C ALA A 446 0.77 21.31 23.79
N ILE A 447 0.62 20.64 22.67
CA ILE A 447 0.29 19.21 22.58
C ILE A 447 1.37 18.34 23.25
N VAL A 448 2.66 18.65 23.01
CA VAL A 448 3.76 17.86 23.56
C VAL A 448 3.88 18.09 25.08
N ARG A 449 3.70 19.32 25.55
CA ARG A 449 3.77 19.68 26.96
C ARG A 449 2.50 19.32 27.73
N GLY A 450 1.38 19.17 27.03
CA GLY A 450 0.08 18.84 27.63
C GLY A 450 -0.58 20.06 28.30
N ILE A 451 -0.42 21.23 27.69
CA ILE A 451 -0.95 22.52 28.16
C ILE A 451 -2.19 22.88 27.34
#